data_e5d00aaa27d666d17b604702fe076b99
#
_entry.id   e5d00aaa27d666d17b604702fe076b99
#
_cell.length_a   1.000
_cell.length_b   1.000
_cell.length_c   1.000
_cell.angle_alpha   90.00
_cell.angle_beta   90.00
_cell.angle_gamma   90.00
#
_symmetry.space_group_name_H-M   'P 1'
#
loop_
_entity.id
_entity.type
_entity.pdbx_description
1 polymer ?
#
loop_
_entity_poly.entity_id
_entity_poly.type
_entity_poly.pdbx_seq_one_letter_code
_entity_poly.pdbx_strand_id
1 'polypeptide(L)'
;LVVTGPVVDTSSAQEFQREIMDRISEAELQAIAADLDRKSQALRGLLSEDPAQLNRAALRNVLRWVFATRRRADQIIDSIGPKRLAAAIAGLLTTGAAVSERIDRFEDSLSGHAAQSALVGFGFDLSSELLHFTEPDRYWLWTRWIWDPEARTGALGLVTTEALDLSAGASKGSMYITIGRAMAFVDETGKAAGFTAAGPGLFGVDVLLAAVYGVYMHTVLQMRLTREFNRVIPPLPDLVRRLLGVYHLEG
;
A
#
# COMPACT_ATOMS: atom_id res chain seq x y z
N LEU A 1 10.46 -1.23 21.74
CA LEU A 1 9.74 -2.50 21.54
C LEU A 1 10.77 -3.63 21.59
N VAL A 2 10.71 -4.49 22.61
CA VAL A 2 11.49 -5.74 22.65
C VAL A 2 10.64 -6.79 21.97
N VAL A 3 11.07 -7.21 20.78
CA VAL A 3 10.42 -8.33 20.06
C VAL A 3 10.98 -9.62 20.65
N THR A 4 10.12 -10.42 21.28
CA THR A 4 10.49 -11.70 21.86
C THR A 4 9.88 -12.82 20.99
N GLY A 5 10.70 -13.41 20.13
CA GLY A 5 10.31 -14.50 19.25
C GLY A 5 10.31 -14.16 17.75
N PRO A 6 10.01 -15.13 16.87
CA PRO A 6 9.94 -14.89 15.43
C PRO A 6 8.78 -13.97 15.09
N VAL A 7 9.04 -12.92 14.32
CA VAL A 7 8.01 -11.96 13.85
C VAL A 7 7.20 -12.52 12.70
N VAL A 8 7.84 -13.29 11.82
CA VAL A 8 7.20 -13.87 10.63
C VAL A 8 6.76 -15.30 10.92
N ASP A 9 5.51 -15.61 10.61
CA ASP A 9 5.01 -16.98 10.55
C ASP A 9 5.44 -17.62 9.22
N THR A 10 6.60 -18.24 9.23
CA THR A 10 7.19 -18.84 8.04
C THR A 10 6.33 -19.97 7.47
N SER A 11 5.61 -20.71 8.32
CA SER A 11 4.72 -21.79 7.88
C SER A 11 3.56 -21.25 7.06
N SER A 12 2.84 -20.29 7.62
CA SER A 12 1.74 -19.61 6.92
C SER A 12 2.22 -18.90 5.64
N ALA A 13 3.36 -18.21 5.69
CA ALA A 13 3.93 -17.56 4.52
C ALA A 13 4.26 -18.55 3.38
N GLN A 14 4.81 -19.72 3.69
CA GLN A 14 5.08 -20.77 2.70
C GLN A 14 3.80 -21.43 2.16
N GLU A 15 2.76 -21.55 2.98
CA GLU A 15 1.46 -22.05 2.53
C GLU A 15 0.84 -21.07 1.53
N PHE A 16 0.82 -19.77 1.85
CA PHE A 16 0.37 -18.75 0.91
C PHE A 16 1.20 -18.73 -0.37
N GLN A 17 2.53 -18.87 -0.29
CA GLN A 17 3.38 -18.94 -1.48
C GLN A 17 2.96 -20.08 -2.41
N ARG A 18 2.74 -21.30 -1.87
CA ARG A 18 2.27 -22.45 -2.68
C ARG A 18 0.95 -22.13 -3.37
N GLU A 19 -0.02 -21.61 -2.63
CA GLU A 19 -1.33 -21.21 -3.17
C GLU A 19 -1.22 -20.10 -4.23
N ILE A 20 -0.28 -19.18 -4.08
CA ILE A 20 -0.01 -18.13 -5.07
C ILE A 20 0.55 -18.76 -6.35
N MET A 21 1.58 -19.60 -6.24
CA MET A 21 2.25 -20.21 -7.39
C MET A 21 1.37 -21.20 -8.16
N ASP A 22 0.36 -21.78 -7.51
CA ASP A 22 -0.66 -22.60 -8.17
C ASP A 22 -1.63 -21.78 -9.05
N ARG A 23 -1.72 -20.46 -8.82
CA ARG A 23 -2.73 -19.57 -9.45
C ARG A 23 -2.13 -18.44 -10.28
N ILE A 24 -0.89 -18.05 -10.03
CA ILE A 24 -0.19 -16.98 -10.74
C ILE A 24 1.18 -17.50 -11.16
N SER A 25 1.51 -17.39 -12.43
CA SER A 25 2.84 -17.74 -12.92
C SER A 25 3.88 -16.74 -12.43
N GLU A 26 5.14 -17.18 -12.32
CA GLU A 26 6.25 -16.30 -11.99
C GLU A 26 6.38 -15.12 -12.97
N ALA A 27 6.15 -15.38 -14.26
CA ALA A 27 6.16 -14.34 -15.29
C ALA A 27 5.10 -13.26 -15.05
N GLU A 28 3.90 -13.64 -14.59
CA GLU A 28 2.85 -12.68 -14.23
C GLU A 28 3.20 -11.89 -12.97
N LEU A 29 3.80 -12.51 -11.96
CA LEU A 29 4.27 -11.79 -10.77
C LEU A 29 5.37 -10.78 -11.12
N GLN A 30 6.29 -11.15 -12.01
CA GLN A 30 7.31 -10.23 -12.53
C GLN A 30 6.68 -9.09 -13.35
N ALA A 31 5.68 -9.38 -14.16
CA ALA A 31 4.94 -8.35 -14.90
C ALA A 31 4.24 -7.36 -13.97
N ILE A 32 3.64 -7.83 -12.87
CA ILE A 32 3.04 -6.97 -11.84
C ILE A 32 4.09 -6.08 -11.17
N ALA A 33 5.28 -6.62 -10.86
CA ALA A 33 6.38 -5.83 -10.31
C ALA A 33 6.87 -4.75 -11.31
N ALA A 34 6.92 -5.06 -12.61
CA ALA A 34 7.23 -4.10 -13.66
C ALA A 34 6.15 -3.00 -13.78
N ASP A 35 4.87 -3.34 -13.56
CA ASP A 35 3.78 -2.36 -13.50
C ASP A 35 3.98 -1.37 -12.33
N LEU A 36 4.43 -1.86 -11.17
CA LEU A 36 4.75 -1.01 -10.02
C LEU A 36 5.94 -0.10 -10.29
N ASP A 37 6.97 -0.59 -11.00
CA ASP A 37 8.08 0.26 -11.42
C ASP A 37 7.62 1.38 -12.36
N ARG A 38 6.74 1.08 -13.33
CA ARG A 38 6.11 2.10 -14.19
C ARG A 38 5.31 3.13 -13.38
N LYS A 39 4.54 2.68 -12.37
CA LYS A 39 3.81 3.57 -11.45
C LYS A 39 4.78 4.47 -10.67
N SER A 40 5.87 3.92 -10.15
CA SER A 40 6.92 4.65 -9.46
C SER A 40 7.55 5.72 -10.35
N GLN A 41 7.94 5.35 -11.59
CA GLN A 41 8.50 6.28 -12.56
C GLN A 41 7.53 7.42 -12.90
N ALA A 42 6.25 7.11 -13.09
CA ALA A 42 5.22 8.11 -13.38
C ALA A 42 5.06 9.11 -12.23
N LEU A 43 4.96 8.62 -10.98
CA LEU A 43 4.83 9.48 -9.79
C LEU A 43 6.09 10.32 -9.58
N ARG A 44 7.28 9.75 -9.73
CA ARG A 44 8.54 10.52 -9.70
C ARG A 44 8.56 11.63 -10.76
N GLY A 45 8.14 11.33 -11.98
CA GLY A 45 8.04 12.31 -13.05
C GLY A 45 7.08 13.46 -12.73
N LEU A 46 5.89 13.14 -12.19
CA LEU A 46 4.89 14.15 -11.80
C LEU A 46 5.32 15.01 -10.61
N LEU A 47 6.19 14.49 -9.74
CA LEU A 47 6.66 15.13 -8.50
C LEU A 47 8.13 15.56 -8.58
N SER A 48 8.74 15.56 -9.78
CA SER A 48 10.14 15.91 -10.00
C SER A 48 10.44 17.40 -9.81
N GLU A 49 9.45 18.25 -10.04
CA GLU A 49 9.50 19.68 -9.78
C GLU A 49 9.06 19.97 -8.33
N ASP A 50 9.06 21.25 -7.92
CA ASP A 50 8.58 21.62 -6.59
C ASP A 50 7.10 21.23 -6.40
N PRO A 51 6.78 20.22 -5.56
CA PRO A 51 5.41 19.80 -5.36
C PRO A 51 4.49 20.88 -4.81
N ALA A 52 5.04 21.93 -4.18
CA ALA A 52 4.24 23.08 -3.69
C ALA A 52 3.66 23.92 -4.83
N GLN A 53 4.20 23.81 -6.04
CA GLN A 53 3.74 24.53 -7.22
C GLN A 53 2.75 23.73 -8.09
N LEU A 54 2.37 22.50 -7.67
CA LEU A 54 1.44 21.68 -8.43
C LEU A 54 0.09 22.41 -8.62
N ASN A 55 -0.29 22.60 -9.87
CA ASN A 55 -1.60 23.11 -10.22
C ASN A 55 -2.68 22.02 -10.12
N ARG A 56 -3.96 22.41 -10.31
CA ARG A 56 -5.11 21.49 -10.23
C ARG A 56 -4.95 20.27 -11.15
N ALA A 57 -4.47 20.46 -12.37
CA ALA A 57 -4.33 19.38 -13.34
C ALA A 57 -3.23 18.39 -12.94
N ALA A 58 -2.10 18.90 -12.48
CA ALA A 58 -0.99 18.08 -11.97
C ALA A 58 -1.41 17.29 -10.71
N LEU A 59 -2.09 17.94 -9.75
CA LEU A 59 -2.65 17.28 -8.56
C LEU A 59 -3.62 16.17 -8.94
N ARG A 60 -4.52 16.42 -9.89
CA ARG A 60 -5.44 15.39 -10.40
C ARG A 60 -4.66 14.19 -10.96
N ASN A 61 -3.61 14.42 -11.71
CA ASN A 61 -2.78 13.36 -12.26
C ASN A 61 -2.10 12.56 -11.14
N VAL A 62 -1.51 13.21 -10.15
CA VAL A 62 -0.93 12.54 -8.97
C VAL A 62 -1.97 11.67 -8.27
N LEU A 63 -3.14 12.23 -7.92
CA LEU A 63 -4.19 11.51 -7.20
C LEU A 63 -4.76 10.33 -7.99
N ARG A 64 -4.71 10.36 -9.33
CA ARG A 64 -5.17 9.25 -10.18
C ARG A 64 -4.26 8.03 -10.11
N TRP A 65 -2.98 8.19 -9.81
CA TRP A 65 -2.04 7.11 -9.62
C TRP A 65 -2.20 6.40 -8.27
N VAL A 66 -2.82 7.05 -7.29
CA VAL A 66 -3.03 6.50 -5.95
C VAL A 66 -4.38 5.79 -5.87
N PHE A 67 -4.37 4.52 -5.50
CA PHE A 67 -5.57 3.67 -5.50
C PHE A 67 -6.73 4.27 -4.69
N ALA A 68 -6.46 4.77 -3.49
CA ALA A 68 -7.47 5.29 -2.57
C ALA A 68 -8.15 6.58 -3.06
N THR A 69 -7.47 7.36 -3.91
CA THR A 69 -7.90 8.70 -4.32
C THR A 69 -8.35 8.79 -5.79
N ARG A 70 -7.96 7.82 -6.64
CA ARG A 70 -8.11 7.91 -8.12
C ARG A 70 -9.52 8.24 -8.61
N ARG A 71 -10.56 7.71 -7.97
CA ARG A 71 -11.97 7.93 -8.35
C ARG A 71 -12.55 9.20 -7.80
N ARG A 72 -11.89 9.83 -6.83
CA ARG A 72 -12.35 11.01 -6.09
C ARG A 72 -11.39 12.19 -6.18
N ALA A 73 -10.46 12.16 -7.14
CA ALA A 73 -9.40 13.15 -7.26
C ALA A 73 -9.93 14.59 -7.30
N ASP A 74 -10.92 14.88 -8.15
CA ASP A 74 -11.50 16.21 -8.23
C ASP A 74 -12.21 16.63 -6.94
N GLN A 75 -12.98 15.73 -6.33
CA GLN A 75 -13.68 15.98 -5.08
C GLN A 75 -12.69 16.27 -3.93
N ILE A 76 -11.57 15.55 -3.87
CA ILE A 76 -10.50 15.78 -2.89
C ILE A 76 -9.90 17.17 -3.10
N ILE A 77 -9.55 17.52 -4.35
CA ILE A 77 -8.97 18.82 -4.68
C ILE A 77 -9.93 19.97 -4.33
N ASP A 78 -11.22 19.80 -4.62
CA ASP A 78 -12.24 20.83 -4.33
C ASP A 78 -12.45 21.02 -2.83
N SER A 79 -12.43 19.93 -2.06
CA SER A 79 -12.65 20.00 -0.61
C SER A 79 -11.46 20.58 0.17
N ILE A 80 -10.24 20.25 -0.24
CA ILE A 80 -9.02 20.66 0.48
C ILE A 80 -8.51 22.00 -0.05
N GLY A 81 -8.71 22.25 -1.35
CA GLY A 81 -8.13 23.33 -2.11
C GLY A 81 -6.76 22.98 -2.70
N PRO A 82 -6.51 23.35 -3.99
CA PRO A 82 -5.32 22.89 -4.70
C PRO A 82 -4.01 23.37 -4.06
N LYS A 83 -3.93 24.63 -3.61
CA LYS A 83 -2.73 25.17 -2.97
C LYS A 83 -2.37 24.47 -1.67
N ARG A 84 -3.39 24.15 -0.86
CA ARG A 84 -3.19 23.48 0.42
C ARG A 84 -2.76 22.04 0.23
N LEU A 85 -3.38 21.33 -0.71
CA LEU A 85 -3.00 19.95 -1.03
C LEU A 85 -1.57 19.87 -1.59
N ALA A 86 -1.19 20.79 -2.49
CA ALA A 86 0.15 20.91 -3.01
C ALA A 86 1.19 21.14 -1.89
N ALA A 87 0.90 22.08 -0.98
CA ALA A 87 1.78 22.35 0.17
C ALA A 87 1.89 21.15 1.11
N ALA A 88 0.79 20.42 1.34
CA ALA A 88 0.81 19.20 2.15
C ALA A 88 1.70 18.12 1.52
N ILE A 89 1.56 17.88 0.20
CA ILE A 89 2.40 16.92 -0.53
C ILE A 89 3.88 17.35 -0.48
N ALA A 90 4.18 18.62 -0.70
CA ALA A 90 5.55 19.14 -0.59
C ALA A 90 6.13 18.90 0.80
N GLY A 91 5.39 19.22 1.87
CA GLY A 91 5.80 18.98 3.24
C GLY A 91 6.02 17.49 3.57
N LEU A 92 5.22 16.61 2.99
CA LEU A 92 5.37 15.16 3.12
C LEU A 92 6.67 14.67 2.48
N LEU A 93 7.01 15.15 1.28
CA LEU A 93 8.17 14.70 0.51
C LEU A 93 9.48 15.37 0.92
N THR A 94 9.43 16.46 1.70
CA THR A 94 10.64 17.16 2.20
C THR A 94 11.35 16.35 3.28
N THR A 95 12.66 16.19 3.17
CA THR A 95 13.47 15.26 4.00
C THR A 95 13.97 15.81 5.34
N GLY A 96 13.57 16.99 5.75
CA GLY A 96 14.13 17.66 6.95
C GLY A 96 13.62 17.16 8.31
N ALA A 97 12.54 16.38 8.36
CA ALA A 97 11.93 15.86 9.58
C ALA A 97 11.80 14.33 9.53
N ALA A 98 11.58 13.69 10.68
CA ALA A 98 11.31 12.26 10.76
C ALA A 98 10.07 11.90 9.92
N VAL A 99 10.08 10.75 9.25
CA VAL A 99 8.96 10.32 8.38
C VAL A 99 7.64 10.23 9.16
N SER A 100 7.68 9.79 10.42
CA SER A 100 6.52 9.76 11.30
C SER A 100 5.88 11.14 11.48
N GLU A 101 6.70 12.16 11.77
CA GLU A 101 6.22 13.54 11.91
C GLU A 101 5.65 14.10 10.61
N ARG A 102 6.25 13.74 9.46
CA ARG A 102 5.77 14.20 8.14
C ARG A 102 4.41 13.62 7.82
N ILE A 103 4.20 12.33 8.12
CA ILE A 103 2.91 11.66 7.95
C ILE A 103 1.87 12.29 8.88
N ASP A 104 2.18 12.49 10.16
CA ASP A 104 1.24 13.08 11.11
C ASP A 104 0.83 14.50 10.69
N ARG A 105 1.79 15.34 10.30
CA ARG A 105 1.49 16.68 9.76
C ARG A 105 0.65 16.64 8.49
N PHE A 106 0.90 15.66 7.62
CA PHE A 106 0.10 15.46 6.40
C PHE A 106 -1.34 15.11 6.75
N GLU A 107 -1.56 14.13 7.65
CA GLU A 107 -2.89 13.75 8.16
C GLU A 107 -3.62 14.96 8.79
N ASP A 108 -2.96 15.70 9.65
CA ASP A 108 -3.50 16.89 10.32
C ASP A 108 -3.93 17.96 9.31
N SER A 109 -3.13 18.16 8.26
CA SER A 109 -3.42 19.14 7.21
C SER A 109 -4.68 18.81 6.41
N LEU A 110 -5.05 17.52 6.33
CA LEU A 110 -6.24 17.04 5.61
C LEU A 110 -7.48 16.94 6.51
N SER A 111 -7.30 16.66 7.82
CA SER A 111 -8.37 16.33 8.76
C SER A 111 -9.38 17.46 8.98
N GLY A 112 -8.94 18.70 8.98
CA GLY A 112 -9.81 19.87 9.18
C GLY A 112 -10.85 20.11 8.08
N HIS A 113 -10.78 19.38 6.96
CA HIS A 113 -11.64 19.53 5.77
C HIS A 113 -12.43 18.25 5.47
N ALA A 114 -12.15 17.17 6.21
CA ALA A 114 -12.79 15.87 6.07
C ALA A 114 -14.21 15.80 6.68
N ALA A 115 -14.82 16.94 7.02
CA ALA A 115 -16.18 17.01 7.58
C ALA A 115 -17.27 16.44 6.64
N GLN A 116 -16.95 16.19 5.37
CA GLN A 116 -17.78 15.40 4.46
C GLN A 116 -17.35 13.93 4.55
N SER A 117 -18.22 13.07 5.02
CA SER A 117 -18.00 11.63 5.26
C SER A 117 -17.35 10.84 4.11
N ALA A 118 -17.33 11.37 2.90
CA ALA A 118 -16.70 10.77 1.72
C ALA A 118 -15.15 10.90 1.68
N LEU A 119 -14.57 11.76 2.53
CA LEU A 119 -13.13 12.06 2.52
C LEU A 119 -12.38 11.51 3.74
N VAL A 120 -13.06 10.80 4.62
CA VAL A 120 -12.44 10.21 5.83
C VAL A 120 -11.57 9.02 5.42
N GLY A 121 -10.34 9.00 5.90
CA GLY A 121 -9.50 7.81 5.97
C GLY A 121 -8.65 7.49 4.74
N PHE A 122 -8.46 8.38 3.77
CA PHE A 122 -7.51 8.15 2.67
C PHE A 122 -6.11 8.73 2.93
N GLY A 123 -5.95 9.52 3.97
CA GLY A 123 -4.72 10.30 4.21
C GLY A 123 -3.49 9.41 4.34
N PHE A 124 -3.53 8.38 5.18
CA PHE A 124 -2.37 7.50 5.34
C PHE A 124 -2.10 6.63 4.10
N ASP A 125 -3.14 6.18 3.37
CA ASP A 125 -2.96 5.50 2.09
C ASP A 125 -2.25 6.43 1.10
N LEU A 126 -2.70 7.70 0.98
CA LEU A 126 -2.11 8.70 0.08
C LEU A 126 -0.67 9.02 0.49
N SER A 127 -0.42 9.32 1.77
CA SER A 127 0.92 9.67 2.25
C SER A 127 1.90 8.52 2.05
N SER A 128 1.49 7.30 2.37
CA SER A 128 2.31 6.11 2.20
C SER A 128 2.60 5.79 0.73
N GLU A 129 1.58 5.82 -0.15
CA GLU A 129 1.81 5.59 -1.58
C GLU A 129 2.72 6.65 -2.20
N LEU A 130 2.57 7.92 -1.85
CA LEU A 130 3.45 8.98 -2.34
C LEU A 130 4.90 8.78 -1.89
N LEU A 131 5.14 8.49 -0.61
CA LEU A 131 6.47 8.21 -0.10
C LEU A 131 7.09 6.99 -0.77
N HIS A 132 6.37 5.86 -0.77
CA HIS A 132 6.85 4.61 -1.30
C HIS A 132 7.16 4.68 -2.79
N PHE A 133 6.25 5.19 -3.62
CA PHE A 133 6.47 5.23 -5.07
C PHE A 133 7.41 6.36 -5.54
N THR A 134 7.72 7.34 -4.70
CA THR A 134 8.80 8.30 -5.00
C THR A 134 10.18 7.80 -4.57
N GLU A 135 10.30 7.10 -3.44
CA GLU A 135 11.55 6.59 -2.89
C GLU A 135 11.36 5.16 -2.34
N PRO A 136 11.14 4.14 -3.19
CA PRO A 136 10.78 2.77 -2.76
C PRO A 136 11.90 2.03 -2.04
N ASP A 137 13.14 2.49 -2.16
CA ASP A 137 14.31 2.01 -1.42
C ASP A 137 14.38 2.56 0.02
N ARG A 138 13.57 3.56 0.35
CA ARG A 138 13.59 4.22 1.68
C ARG A 138 12.30 4.06 2.48
N TYR A 139 11.17 3.91 1.80
CA TYR A 139 9.84 3.91 2.43
C TYR A 139 9.05 2.68 2.05
N TRP A 140 8.38 2.08 3.02
CA TRP A 140 7.50 0.94 2.83
C TRP A 140 6.09 1.39 2.41
N LEU A 141 5.41 0.54 1.64
CA LEU A 141 3.99 0.73 1.35
C LEU A 141 3.15 0.38 2.57
N TRP A 142 2.21 1.25 2.92
CA TRP A 142 1.17 0.94 3.90
C TRP A 142 -0.19 1.41 3.42
N THR A 143 -1.05 0.47 3.10
CA THR A 143 -2.45 0.66 2.72
C THR A 143 -3.34 -0.24 3.59
N ARG A 144 -4.64 -0.03 3.57
CA ARG A 144 -5.58 -0.80 4.41
C ARG A 144 -5.56 -2.29 4.15
N TRP A 145 -5.33 -2.74 2.94
CA TRP A 145 -5.22 -4.16 2.66
C TRP A 145 -3.91 -4.77 3.19
N ILE A 146 -2.87 -3.97 3.42
CA ILE A 146 -1.64 -4.41 4.10
C ILE A 146 -1.91 -4.55 5.59
N TRP A 147 -2.46 -3.50 6.21
CA TRP A 147 -2.92 -3.51 7.60
C TRP A 147 -3.93 -2.40 7.87
N ASP A 148 -5.14 -2.78 8.25
CA ASP A 148 -6.18 -1.86 8.74
C ASP A 148 -6.17 -1.87 10.27
N PRO A 149 -5.73 -0.78 10.92
CA PRO A 149 -5.65 -0.73 12.36
C PRO A 149 -7.03 -0.68 13.06
N GLU A 150 -8.08 -0.24 12.35
CA GLU A 150 -9.45 -0.18 12.88
C GLU A 150 -10.09 -1.57 12.85
N ALA A 151 -10.01 -2.24 11.71
CA ALA A 151 -10.53 -3.60 11.54
C ALA A 151 -9.58 -4.68 12.11
N ARG A 152 -8.32 -4.35 12.39
CA ARG A 152 -7.24 -5.25 12.82
C ARG A 152 -7.07 -6.44 11.87
N THR A 153 -7.12 -6.14 10.58
CA THR A 153 -7.01 -7.12 9.49
C THR A 153 -6.07 -6.61 8.40
N GLY A 154 -5.55 -7.52 7.59
CA GLY A 154 -4.69 -7.20 6.45
C GLY A 154 -3.68 -8.29 6.16
N ALA A 155 -2.95 -8.16 5.06
CA ALA A 155 -1.97 -9.14 4.60
C ALA A 155 -0.88 -9.43 5.64
N LEU A 156 -0.40 -8.41 6.35
CA LEU A 156 0.63 -8.58 7.38
C LEU A 156 0.17 -9.50 8.50
N GLY A 157 -1.08 -9.36 8.98
CA GLY A 157 -1.61 -10.22 10.03
C GLY A 157 -1.75 -11.70 9.62
N LEU A 158 -1.68 -12.02 8.32
CA LEU A 158 -1.74 -13.39 7.81
C LEU A 158 -0.37 -14.09 7.77
N VAL A 159 0.72 -13.31 7.81
CA VAL A 159 2.10 -13.82 7.67
C VAL A 159 3.01 -13.40 8.84
N THR A 160 2.48 -12.70 9.83
CA THR A 160 3.22 -12.33 11.05
C THR A 160 2.62 -13.01 12.27
N THR A 161 3.45 -13.15 13.30
CA THR A 161 3.05 -13.67 14.62
C THR A 161 2.60 -12.52 15.53
N GLU A 162 2.05 -12.85 16.70
CA GLU A 162 1.70 -11.87 17.73
C GLU A 162 2.93 -11.23 18.42
N ALA A 163 4.17 -11.66 18.08
CA ALA A 163 5.39 -11.09 18.64
C ALA A 163 5.56 -9.60 18.30
N LEU A 164 4.93 -9.12 17.24
CA LEU A 164 4.87 -7.71 16.88
C LEU A 164 3.41 -7.21 16.93
N ASP A 165 3.14 -6.26 17.83
CA ASP A 165 1.84 -5.57 17.85
C ASP A 165 1.76 -4.57 16.68
N LEU A 166 1.08 -4.97 15.61
CA LEU A 166 0.88 -4.14 14.41
C LEU A 166 0.02 -2.89 14.68
N SER A 167 -0.72 -2.87 15.79
CA SER A 167 -1.53 -1.72 16.21
C SER A 167 -0.77 -0.77 17.13
N ALA A 168 0.50 -1.07 17.45
CA ALA A 168 1.31 -0.22 18.32
C ALA A 168 1.64 1.11 17.64
N GLY A 169 1.20 2.20 18.25
CA GLY A 169 1.45 3.55 17.80
C GLY A 169 0.32 4.50 18.21
N ALA A 170 0.69 5.67 18.75
CA ALA A 170 -0.28 6.68 19.18
C ALA A 170 -0.78 7.56 18.02
N SER A 171 -0.10 7.53 16.89
CA SER A 171 -0.42 8.31 15.68
C SER A 171 -0.22 7.48 14.41
N LYS A 172 -0.72 7.96 13.28
CA LYS A 172 -0.53 7.30 11.97
C LYS A 172 0.96 7.24 11.60
N GLY A 173 1.73 8.27 11.89
CA GLY A 173 3.17 8.27 11.67
C GLY A 173 3.92 7.25 12.52
N SER A 174 3.57 7.10 13.81
CA SER A 174 4.17 6.06 14.67
C SER A 174 3.75 4.64 14.25
N MET A 175 2.50 4.44 13.81
CA MET A 175 2.03 3.18 13.23
C MET A 175 2.79 2.85 11.94
N TYR A 176 3.04 3.84 11.08
CA TYR A 176 3.82 3.65 9.86
C TYR A 176 5.20 3.04 10.15
N ILE A 177 5.88 3.48 11.21
CA ILE A 177 7.16 2.89 11.63
C ILE A 177 7.00 1.43 12.05
N THR A 178 5.93 1.10 12.77
CA THR A 178 5.64 -0.29 13.19
C THR A 178 5.37 -1.18 11.99
N ILE A 179 4.54 -0.72 11.05
CA ILE A 179 4.23 -1.45 9.81
C ILE A 179 5.49 -1.60 8.95
N GLY A 180 6.29 -0.54 8.80
CA GLY A 180 7.55 -0.61 8.05
C GLY A 180 8.52 -1.64 8.61
N ARG A 181 8.60 -1.79 9.94
CA ARG A 181 9.39 -2.86 10.57
C ARG A 181 8.85 -4.25 10.23
N ALA A 182 7.52 -4.44 10.28
CA ALA A 182 6.92 -5.71 9.90
C ALA A 182 7.21 -6.04 8.43
N MET A 183 7.09 -5.06 7.53
CA MET A 183 7.43 -5.21 6.11
C MET A 183 8.89 -5.64 5.92
N ALA A 184 9.83 -4.99 6.62
CA ALA A 184 11.25 -5.35 6.58
C ALA A 184 11.48 -6.80 7.04
N PHE A 185 10.86 -7.24 8.14
CA PHE A 185 10.96 -8.62 8.61
C PHE A 185 10.41 -9.62 7.60
N VAL A 186 9.28 -9.32 6.96
CA VAL A 186 8.68 -10.19 5.92
C VAL A 186 9.60 -10.25 4.70
N ASP A 187 10.15 -9.12 4.25
CA ASP A 187 11.08 -9.07 3.11
C ASP A 187 12.37 -9.86 3.38
N GLU A 188 13.02 -9.63 4.53
CA GLU A 188 14.25 -10.33 4.92
C GLU A 188 14.02 -11.83 5.10
N THR A 189 12.95 -12.21 5.81
CA THR A 189 12.61 -13.63 6.01
C THR A 189 12.24 -14.29 4.69
N GLY A 190 11.50 -13.59 3.83
CA GLY A 190 11.12 -14.08 2.51
C GLY A 190 12.31 -14.36 1.61
N LYS A 191 13.30 -13.47 1.60
CA LYS A 191 14.56 -13.66 0.87
C LYS A 191 15.34 -14.87 1.41
N ALA A 192 15.45 -14.99 2.74
CA ALA A 192 16.17 -16.08 3.38
C ALA A 192 15.49 -17.45 3.21
N ALA A 193 14.16 -17.50 3.28
CA ALA A 193 13.37 -18.73 3.20
C ALA A 193 12.88 -19.07 1.79
N GLY A 194 13.14 -18.20 0.79
CA GLY A 194 12.82 -18.43 -0.61
C GLY A 194 11.33 -18.28 -0.95
N PHE A 195 10.56 -17.49 -0.17
CA PHE A 195 9.15 -17.25 -0.46
C PHE A 195 8.83 -15.84 -1.01
N THR A 196 9.80 -15.15 -1.60
CA THR A 196 9.55 -13.90 -2.34
C THR A 196 8.95 -14.20 -3.70
N ALA A 197 7.69 -13.85 -3.88
CA ALA A 197 6.93 -14.24 -5.07
C ALA A 197 7.39 -13.59 -6.38
N ALA A 198 7.93 -12.37 -6.34
CA ALA A 198 8.28 -11.60 -7.54
C ALA A 198 9.79 -11.47 -7.81
N GLY A 199 10.62 -12.29 -7.12
CA GLY A 199 12.08 -12.19 -7.27
C GLY A 199 12.70 -10.98 -6.57
N PRO A 200 14.02 -10.77 -6.75
CA PRO A 200 14.72 -9.66 -6.14
C PRO A 200 14.37 -8.35 -6.87
N GLY A 201 13.65 -7.47 -6.20
CA GLY A 201 13.30 -6.15 -6.71
C GLY A 201 12.72 -5.26 -5.63
N LEU A 202 12.60 -3.96 -5.89
CA LEU A 202 12.09 -2.99 -4.92
C LEU A 202 10.65 -3.24 -4.48
N PHE A 203 9.87 -3.95 -5.30
CA PHE A 203 8.44 -4.19 -5.09
C PHE A 203 8.10 -5.66 -4.77
N GLY A 204 9.09 -6.50 -4.50
CA GLY A 204 8.88 -7.94 -4.26
C GLY A 204 7.96 -8.22 -3.09
N VAL A 205 8.13 -7.53 -1.97
CA VAL A 205 7.29 -7.68 -0.78
C VAL A 205 5.87 -7.14 -1.00
N ASP A 206 5.72 -6.07 -1.80
CA ASP A 206 4.40 -5.50 -2.10
C ASP A 206 3.56 -6.49 -2.93
N VAL A 207 4.19 -7.10 -3.95
CA VAL A 207 3.56 -8.13 -4.79
C VAL A 207 3.23 -9.37 -3.95
N LEU A 208 4.15 -9.81 -3.08
CA LEU A 208 3.91 -10.94 -2.18
C LEU A 208 2.69 -10.68 -1.29
N LEU A 209 2.67 -9.56 -0.57
CA LEU A 209 1.58 -9.26 0.36
C LEU A 209 0.25 -9.03 -0.36
N ALA A 210 0.27 -8.41 -1.55
CA ALA A 210 -0.95 -8.28 -2.35
C ALA A 210 -1.47 -9.63 -2.83
N ALA A 211 -0.59 -10.56 -3.19
CA ALA A 211 -0.97 -11.91 -3.57
C ALA A 211 -1.49 -12.72 -2.36
N VAL A 212 -0.84 -12.63 -1.19
CA VAL A 212 -1.33 -13.21 0.07
C VAL A 212 -2.74 -12.73 0.39
N TYR A 213 -2.95 -11.41 0.36
CA TYR A 213 -4.29 -10.85 0.63
C TYR A 213 -5.31 -11.24 -0.45
N GLY A 214 -4.88 -11.33 -1.70
CA GLY A 214 -5.69 -11.81 -2.81
C GLY A 214 -6.16 -13.25 -2.61
N VAL A 215 -5.27 -14.17 -2.21
CA VAL A 215 -5.62 -15.57 -1.88
C VAL A 215 -6.61 -15.61 -0.72
N TYR A 216 -6.35 -14.86 0.35
CA TYR A 216 -7.27 -14.77 1.49
C TYR A 216 -8.66 -14.29 1.07
N MET A 217 -8.74 -13.21 0.28
CA MET A 217 -10.00 -12.67 -0.23
C MET A 217 -10.73 -13.68 -1.11
N HIS A 218 -10.04 -14.38 -2.00
CA HIS A 218 -10.65 -15.46 -2.80
C HIS A 218 -11.27 -16.53 -1.91
N THR A 219 -10.55 -17.01 -0.92
CA THR A 219 -11.02 -18.05 0.01
C THR A 219 -12.25 -17.59 0.80
N VAL A 220 -12.21 -16.39 1.37
CA VAL A 220 -13.33 -15.83 2.15
C VAL A 220 -14.55 -15.59 1.26
N LEU A 221 -14.36 -15.07 0.05
CA LEU A 221 -15.46 -14.83 -0.89
C LEU A 221 -16.06 -16.15 -1.36
N GLN A 222 -15.25 -17.16 -1.68
CA GLN A 222 -15.74 -18.49 -2.07
C GLN A 222 -16.59 -19.16 -0.96
N MET A 223 -16.19 -18.98 0.31
CA MET A 223 -16.97 -19.53 1.44
C MET A 223 -18.29 -18.79 1.68
N ARG A 224 -18.37 -17.49 1.36
CA ARG A 224 -19.55 -16.65 1.62
C ARG A 224 -20.53 -16.55 0.45
N LEU A 225 -20.07 -16.80 -0.77
CA LEU A 225 -20.89 -16.67 -1.98
C LEU A 225 -21.45 -18.02 -2.40
N THR A 226 -22.71 -18.04 -2.86
CA THR A 226 -23.27 -19.20 -3.54
C THR A 226 -22.55 -19.45 -4.87
N ARG A 227 -22.62 -20.69 -5.39
CA ARG A 227 -21.93 -21.09 -6.64
C ARG A 227 -22.17 -20.16 -7.83
N GLU A 228 -23.32 -19.49 -7.88
CA GLU A 228 -23.66 -18.55 -8.95
C GLU A 228 -22.84 -17.25 -8.88
N PHE A 229 -22.49 -16.80 -7.69
CA PHE A 229 -21.68 -15.59 -7.48
C PHE A 229 -20.18 -15.83 -7.60
N ASN A 230 -19.69 -17.05 -7.53
CA ASN A 230 -18.26 -17.38 -7.72
C ASN A 230 -17.73 -17.02 -9.12
N ARG A 231 -18.61 -16.82 -10.12
CA ARG A 231 -18.23 -16.35 -11.46
C ARG A 231 -17.86 -14.86 -11.53
N VAL A 232 -18.12 -14.10 -10.47
CA VAL A 232 -17.90 -12.64 -10.40
C VAL A 232 -16.56 -12.29 -9.73
N ILE A 233 -15.89 -13.26 -9.10
CA ILE A 233 -14.59 -13.01 -8.45
C ILE A 233 -13.53 -12.87 -9.56
N PRO A 234 -12.79 -11.74 -9.63
CA PRO A 234 -11.74 -11.56 -10.62
C PRO A 234 -10.66 -12.64 -10.48
N PRO A 235 -9.97 -13.04 -11.56
CA PRO A 235 -8.76 -13.85 -11.47
C PRO A 235 -7.77 -13.26 -10.48
N LEU A 236 -7.01 -14.11 -9.80
CA LEU A 236 -6.09 -13.66 -8.75
C LEU A 236 -5.07 -12.60 -9.25
N PRO A 237 -4.47 -12.72 -10.45
CA PRO A 237 -3.58 -11.68 -10.98
C PRO A 237 -4.25 -10.31 -11.11
N ASP A 238 -5.50 -10.28 -11.55
CA ASP A 238 -6.29 -9.04 -11.67
C ASP A 238 -6.60 -8.43 -10.31
N LEU A 239 -6.91 -9.26 -9.32
CA LEU A 239 -7.15 -8.81 -7.97
C LEU A 239 -5.88 -8.19 -7.37
N VAL A 240 -4.72 -8.84 -7.54
CA VAL A 240 -3.41 -8.33 -7.11
C VAL A 240 -3.12 -6.97 -7.76
N ARG A 241 -3.29 -6.83 -9.09
CA ARG A 241 -3.13 -5.54 -9.78
C ARG A 241 -4.09 -4.47 -9.26
N ARG A 242 -5.33 -4.85 -8.91
CA ARG A 242 -6.30 -3.90 -8.32
C ARG A 242 -5.87 -3.42 -6.95
N LEU A 243 -5.40 -4.30 -6.07
CA LEU A 243 -4.90 -3.96 -4.74
C LEU A 243 -3.70 -3.01 -4.82
N LEU A 244 -2.81 -3.25 -5.76
CA LEU A 244 -1.61 -2.43 -6.01
C LEU A 244 -1.89 -1.15 -6.82
N GLY A 245 -3.12 -0.98 -7.33
CA GLY A 245 -3.51 0.20 -8.08
C GLY A 245 -2.96 0.26 -9.51
N VAL A 246 -2.56 -0.89 -10.09
CA VAL A 246 -1.94 -0.97 -11.44
C VAL A 246 -2.81 -1.68 -12.48
N TYR A 247 -4.07 -2.00 -12.18
CA TYR A 247 -4.97 -2.78 -13.05
C TYR A 247 -5.30 -2.11 -14.40
N HIS A 248 -5.10 -0.81 -14.57
CA HIS A 248 -5.45 -0.07 -15.79
C HIS A 248 -4.29 0.76 -16.33
N LEU A 249 -3.06 0.28 -16.18
CA LEU A 249 -1.89 0.95 -16.77
C LEU A 249 -1.73 0.70 -18.29
N GLU A 250 -2.56 -0.15 -18.87
CA GLU A 250 -2.57 -0.51 -20.29
C GLU A 250 -3.61 0.29 -21.10
N GLY A 251 -3.91 1.53 -20.71
CA GLY A 251 -4.87 2.39 -21.40
C GLY A 251 -4.34 3.78 -21.69
#